data_eb690520625c15003af5a26d850c99db
#
_entry.id   eb690520625c15003af5a26d850c99db
#
_cell.length_a   1.000
_cell.length_b   1.000
_cell.length_c   1.000
_cell.angle_alpha   90.00
_cell.angle_beta   90.00
_cell.angle_gamma   90.00
#
_symmetry.space_group_name_H-M   'P 1'
#
loop_
_entity.id
_entity.type
_entity.pdbx_description
1 polymer ?
#
loop_
_entity_poly.entity_id
_entity_poly.type
_entity_poly.pdbx_seq_one_letter_code
_entity_poly.pdbx_strand_id
1 'polypeptide(L)'
;MGLQNYLRALQNADMWIALRNTALYGLVTVPVGLAIGLLLAVMLNQAIQGRAIFRLIYYLPSILPLAGAVMAWRLLFNKDAGLINVLISIFRPGTAINWPTDHLLLLLYLFAWWNIGGAMVIFLAGLQGIPEELREAAKLDGANRFQVFRRITVPLLTPVIFFQLILGLIGSLQILDAAILIYGRAGLSGAINLPRDKYFYMVYN
;
A
#
# COMPACT_ATOMS: atom_id res chain seq x y z
N MET A 1 -16.06 -35.06 9.18
CA MET A 1 -15.90 -33.70 8.62
C MET A 1 -14.45 -33.15 8.70
N GLY A 2 -13.53 -33.80 9.27
CA GLY A 2 -12.13 -33.43 9.51
C GLY A 2 -11.36 -32.66 8.40
N LEU A 3 -10.25 -33.20 7.90
CA LEU A 3 -9.32 -32.54 6.98
C LEU A 3 -9.77 -32.50 5.50
N GLN A 4 -10.93 -33.01 5.15
CA GLN A 4 -11.39 -33.09 3.75
C GLN A 4 -11.52 -31.75 3.05
N ASN A 5 -11.94 -30.69 3.77
CA ASN A 5 -12.05 -29.36 3.21
C ASN A 5 -10.66 -28.76 2.88
N TYR A 6 -9.68 -29.02 3.73
CA TYR A 6 -8.29 -28.61 3.48
C TYR A 6 -7.71 -29.33 2.26
N LEU A 7 -7.97 -30.64 2.12
CA LEU A 7 -7.51 -31.39 0.95
C LEU A 7 -8.18 -30.90 -0.34
N ARG A 8 -9.47 -30.59 -0.32
CA ARG A 8 -10.17 -30.00 -1.47
C ARG A 8 -9.60 -28.63 -1.83
N ALA A 9 -9.34 -27.78 -0.84
CA ALA A 9 -8.72 -26.48 -1.07
C ALA A 9 -7.33 -26.63 -1.72
N LEU A 10 -6.48 -27.51 -1.20
CA LEU A 10 -5.14 -27.77 -1.76
C LEU A 10 -5.18 -28.32 -3.20
N GLN A 11 -6.23 -29.04 -3.58
CA GLN A 11 -6.43 -29.56 -4.93
C GLN A 11 -7.03 -28.52 -5.89
N ASN A 12 -7.54 -27.40 -5.38
CA ASN A 12 -8.15 -26.37 -6.20
C ASN A 12 -7.08 -25.43 -6.81
N ALA A 13 -6.99 -25.42 -8.15
CA ALA A 13 -6.05 -24.56 -8.88
C ALA A 13 -6.30 -23.06 -8.62
N ASP A 14 -7.55 -22.66 -8.39
CA ASP A 14 -7.91 -21.26 -8.14
C ASP A 14 -7.36 -20.76 -6.80
N MET A 15 -7.28 -21.64 -5.80
CA MET A 15 -6.64 -21.32 -4.53
C MET A 15 -5.15 -20.96 -4.71
N TRP A 16 -4.43 -21.72 -5.52
CA TRP A 16 -3.02 -21.45 -5.78
C TRP A 16 -2.79 -20.15 -6.56
N ILE A 17 -3.70 -19.84 -7.52
CA ILE A 17 -3.67 -18.56 -8.23
C ILE A 17 -3.90 -17.41 -7.25
N ALA A 18 -4.93 -17.51 -6.41
CA ALA A 18 -5.23 -16.49 -5.40
C ALA A 18 -4.07 -16.30 -4.42
N LEU A 19 -3.50 -17.39 -3.91
CA LEU A 19 -2.36 -17.36 -3.00
C LEU A 19 -1.13 -16.70 -3.64
N ARG A 20 -0.82 -17.06 -4.89
CA ARG A 20 0.29 -16.45 -5.64
C ARG A 20 0.10 -14.95 -5.81
N ASN A 21 -1.09 -14.52 -6.24
CA ASN A 21 -1.38 -13.10 -6.47
C ASN A 21 -1.31 -12.30 -5.16
N THR A 22 -1.87 -12.84 -4.07
CA THR A 22 -1.80 -12.21 -2.74
C THR A 22 -0.36 -12.14 -2.24
N ALA A 23 0.42 -13.21 -2.40
CA ALA A 23 1.82 -13.24 -2.02
C ALA A 23 2.66 -12.22 -2.83
N LEU A 24 2.48 -12.16 -4.15
CA LEU A 24 3.15 -11.17 -5.01
C LEU A 24 2.75 -9.75 -4.64
N TYR A 25 1.47 -9.52 -4.38
CA TYR A 25 0.98 -8.24 -3.90
C TYR A 25 1.67 -7.82 -2.60
N GLY A 26 1.67 -8.68 -1.58
CA GLY A 26 2.30 -8.41 -0.30
C GLY A 26 3.82 -8.21 -0.39
N LEU A 27 4.50 -9.06 -1.20
CA LEU A 27 5.95 -8.98 -1.40
C LEU A 27 6.41 -7.64 -2.02
N VAL A 28 5.59 -7.03 -2.85
CA VAL A 28 5.90 -5.74 -3.47
C VAL A 28 5.37 -4.59 -2.62
N THR A 29 4.10 -4.66 -2.21
CA THR A 29 3.42 -3.55 -1.52
C THR A 29 4.05 -3.24 -0.17
N VAL A 30 4.38 -4.27 0.61
CA VAL A 30 4.85 -4.07 1.99
C VAL A 30 6.25 -3.45 2.04
N PRO A 31 7.28 -4.00 1.39
CA PRO A 31 8.62 -3.39 1.44
C PRO A 31 8.66 -1.98 0.83
N VAL A 32 7.99 -1.78 -0.31
CA VAL A 32 7.94 -0.46 -0.96
C VAL A 32 7.15 0.52 -0.10
N GLY A 33 6.03 0.11 0.48
CA GLY A 33 5.25 0.92 1.40
C GLY A 33 6.04 1.34 2.64
N LEU A 34 6.77 0.40 3.27
CA LEU A 34 7.66 0.71 4.39
C LEU A 34 8.74 1.73 4.00
N ALA A 35 9.35 1.56 2.83
CA ALA A 35 10.37 2.48 2.33
C ALA A 35 9.79 3.88 2.09
N ILE A 36 8.64 3.99 1.42
CA ILE A 36 7.96 5.27 1.18
C ILE A 36 7.54 5.91 2.50
N GLY A 37 6.90 5.17 3.40
CA GLY A 37 6.44 5.67 4.70
C GLY A 37 7.60 6.20 5.56
N LEU A 38 8.70 5.44 5.63
CA LEU A 38 9.92 5.86 6.33
C LEU A 38 10.55 7.09 5.68
N LEU A 39 10.65 7.14 4.35
CA LEU A 39 11.19 8.28 3.62
C LEU A 39 10.38 9.55 3.90
N LEU A 40 9.06 9.48 3.80
CA LEU A 40 8.16 10.59 4.11
C LEU A 40 8.30 11.03 5.57
N ALA A 41 8.40 10.09 6.51
CA ALA A 41 8.60 10.40 7.93
C ALA A 41 9.93 11.12 8.17
N VAL A 42 11.02 10.66 7.54
CA VAL A 42 12.35 11.33 7.63
C VAL A 42 12.30 12.74 7.05
N MET A 43 11.65 12.93 5.90
CA MET A 43 11.48 14.26 5.31
C MET A 43 10.67 15.18 6.22
N LEU A 44 9.55 14.71 6.78
CA LEU A 44 8.66 15.50 7.63
C LEU A 44 9.15 15.63 9.09
N ASN A 45 10.20 14.90 9.46
CA ASN A 45 10.88 15.08 10.75
C ASN A 45 11.83 16.29 10.74
N GLN A 46 12.19 16.82 9.55
CA GLN A 46 13.01 18.00 9.43
C GLN A 46 12.19 19.27 9.72
N ALA A 47 12.87 20.38 10.05
CA ALA A 47 12.26 21.68 10.29
C ALA A 47 11.88 22.36 8.96
N ILE A 48 10.84 21.83 8.28
CA ILE A 48 10.32 22.39 7.02
C ILE A 48 9.14 23.31 7.32
N GLN A 49 9.08 24.46 6.65
CA GLN A 49 7.92 25.34 6.72
C GLN A 49 6.68 24.61 6.18
N GLY A 50 5.54 24.71 6.88
CA GLY A 50 4.30 24.07 6.45
C GLY A 50 4.22 22.55 6.68
N ARG A 51 5.13 21.96 7.47
CA ARG A 51 5.14 20.50 7.75
C ARG A 51 3.80 19.94 8.22
N ALA A 52 3.00 20.74 8.93
CA ALA A 52 1.66 20.31 9.39
C ALA A 52 0.72 20.08 8.21
N ILE A 53 0.78 20.93 7.19
CA ILE A 53 -0.05 20.79 5.97
C ILE A 53 0.37 19.54 5.20
N PHE A 54 1.67 19.30 5.03
CA PHE A 54 2.15 18.07 4.36
C PHE A 54 1.75 16.80 5.13
N ARG A 55 1.86 16.81 6.47
CA ARG A 55 1.37 15.70 7.30
C ARG A 55 -0.12 15.44 7.06
N LEU A 56 -0.93 16.50 7.03
CA LEU A 56 -2.37 16.39 6.77
C LEU A 56 -2.64 15.79 5.38
N ILE A 57 -1.98 16.30 4.33
CA ILE A 57 -2.16 15.83 2.95
C ILE A 57 -1.82 14.34 2.82
N TYR A 58 -0.69 13.88 3.37
CA TYR A 58 -0.30 12.46 3.30
C TYR A 58 -1.12 11.57 4.21
N TYR A 59 -1.63 12.10 5.34
CA TYR A 59 -2.43 11.33 6.28
C TYR A 59 -3.91 11.24 5.88
N LEU A 60 -4.43 12.24 5.17
CA LEU A 60 -5.84 12.32 4.76
C LEU A 60 -6.36 11.04 4.08
N PRO A 61 -5.65 10.43 3.12
CA PRO A 61 -6.10 9.19 2.49
C PRO A 61 -6.34 8.04 3.48
N SER A 62 -5.52 7.93 4.51
CA SER A 62 -5.61 6.84 5.49
C SER A 62 -6.77 6.95 6.47
N ILE A 63 -7.44 8.10 6.52
CA ILE A 63 -8.62 8.33 7.37
C ILE A 63 -9.91 8.05 6.59
N LEU A 64 -9.85 8.05 5.25
CA LEU A 64 -11.04 7.86 4.43
C LEU A 64 -11.59 6.43 4.58
N PRO A 65 -12.93 6.26 4.69
CA PRO A 65 -13.54 4.95 4.60
C PRO A 65 -13.19 4.28 3.27
N LEU A 66 -12.87 2.98 3.29
CA LEU A 66 -12.42 2.22 2.12
C LEU A 66 -13.35 2.41 0.91
N ALA A 67 -14.66 2.33 1.11
CA ALA A 67 -15.63 2.48 0.02
C ALA A 67 -15.55 3.86 -0.64
N GLY A 68 -15.43 4.95 0.14
CA GLY A 68 -15.28 6.30 -0.38
C GLY A 68 -13.97 6.50 -1.13
N ALA A 69 -12.87 6.01 -0.56
CA ALA A 69 -11.55 6.05 -1.18
C ALA A 69 -11.55 5.31 -2.54
N VAL A 70 -12.12 4.10 -2.58
CA VAL A 70 -12.22 3.31 -3.81
C VAL A 70 -13.14 3.98 -4.84
N MET A 71 -14.25 4.59 -4.43
CA MET A 71 -15.11 5.35 -5.36
C MET A 71 -14.35 6.50 -6.03
N ALA A 72 -13.58 7.28 -5.26
CA ALA A 72 -12.73 8.33 -5.83
C ALA A 72 -11.72 7.76 -6.85
N TRP A 73 -11.09 6.63 -6.55
CA TRP A 73 -10.18 5.95 -7.46
C TRP A 73 -10.87 5.45 -8.73
N ARG A 74 -12.07 4.86 -8.62
CA ARG A 74 -12.84 4.44 -9.78
C ARG A 74 -13.19 5.60 -10.70
N LEU A 75 -13.49 6.78 -10.16
CA LEU A 75 -13.72 7.98 -10.96
C LEU A 75 -12.43 8.46 -11.65
N LEU A 76 -11.30 8.49 -10.93
CA LEU A 76 -10.01 8.90 -11.49
C LEU A 76 -9.54 7.98 -12.63
N PHE A 77 -9.72 6.66 -12.47
CA PHE A 77 -9.30 5.63 -13.41
C PHE A 77 -10.43 5.10 -14.29
N ASN A 78 -11.54 5.84 -14.42
CA ASN A 78 -12.63 5.46 -15.31
C ASN A 78 -12.14 5.43 -16.77
N LYS A 79 -12.60 4.41 -17.55
CA LYS A 79 -12.19 4.23 -18.93
C LYS A 79 -12.56 5.43 -19.81
N ASP A 80 -13.80 5.92 -19.68
CA ASP A 80 -14.38 6.88 -20.62
C ASP A 80 -14.19 8.35 -20.20
N ALA A 81 -14.30 8.63 -18.90
CA ALA A 81 -14.27 9.99 -18.35
C ALA A 81 -13.23 10.19 -17.24
N GLY A 82 -12.35 9.21 -16.98
CA GLY A 82 -11.35 9.28 -15.90
C GLY A 82 -10.23 10.28 -16.20
N LEU A 83 -9.89 11.10 -15.21
CA LEU A 83 -8.81 12.10 -15.32
C LEU A 83 -7.50 11.50 -15.82
N ILE A 84 -7.16 10.29 -15.40
CA ILE A 84 -5.91 9.62 -15.82
C ILE A 84 -5.93 9.34 -17.32
N ASN A 85 -7.04 8.83 -17.87
CA ASN A 85 -7.16 8.60 -19.32
C ASN A 85 -7.19 9.92 -20.11
N VAL A 86 -7.82 10.96 -19.58
CA VAL A 86 -7.77 12.30 -20.18
C VAL A 86 -6.34 12.82 -20.25
N LEU A 87 -5.56 12.71 -19.18
CA LEU A 87 -4.14 13.10 -19.19
C LEU A 87 -3.30 12.28 -20.17
N ILE A 88 -3.54 10.96 -20.24
CA ILE A 88 -2.84 10.09 -21.21
C ILE A 88 -3.19 10.47 -22.65
N SER A 89 -4.46 10.81 -22.92
CA SER A 89 -4.92 11.17 -24.26
C SER A 89 -4.26 12.44 -24.81
N ILE A 90 -3.76 13.33 -23.95
CA ILE A 90 -2.97 14.51 -24.35
C ILE A 90 -1.66 14.07 -25.06
N PHE A 91 -1.01 12.99 -24.56
CA PHE A 91 0.26 12.49 -25.09
C PHE A 91 0.05 11.37 -26.10
N ARG A 92 -1.07 10.62 -26.02
CA ARG A 92 -1.41 9.50 -26.91
C ARG A 92 -2.88 9.56 -27.28
N PRO A 93 -3.28 10.36 -28.29
CA PRO A 93 -4.67 10.49 -28.71
C PRO A 93 -5.29 9.12 -29.10
N GLY A 94 -6.53 8.89 -28.66
CA GLY A 94 -7.28 7.65 -28.96
C GLY A 94 -6.98 6.47 -28.03
N THR A 95 -6.15 6.64 -26.99
CA THR A 95 -5.88 5.58 -26.02
C THR A 95 -6.87 5.68 -24.84
N ALA A 96 -7.75 4.69 -24.69
CA ALA A 96 -8.66 4.55 -23.55
C ALA A 96 -8.36 3.23 -22.83
N ILE A 97 -7.62 3.29 -21.72
CA ILE A 97 -7.19 2.13 -20.94
C ILE A 97 -8.31 1.74 -19.98
N ASN A 98 -8.70 0.47 -19.96
CA ASN A 98 -9.60 -0.06 -18.94
C ASN A 98 -8.79 -0.55 -17.73
N TRP A 99 -8.38 0.38 -16.90
CA TRP A 99 -7.47 0.16 -15.77
C TRP A 99 -7.88 -1.00 -14.85
N PRO A 100 -9.15 -1.12 -14.39
CA PRO A 100 -9.53 -2.24 -13.52
C PRO A 100 -9.42 -3.59 -14.20
N THR A 101 -9.66 -3.67 -15.52
CA THR A 101 -9.60 -4.92 -16.28
C THR A 101 -8.18 -5.26 -16.70
N ASP A 102 -7.42 -4.27 -17.17
CA ASP A 102 -6.12 -4.52 -17.81
C ASP A 102 -4.97 -4.47 -16.80
N HIS A 103 -5.08 -3.62 -15.77
CA HIS A 103 -4.00 -3.31 -14.83
C HIS A 103 -4.42 -3.33 -13.36
N LEU A 104 -5.25 -4.29 -12.93
CA LEU A 104 -5.77 -4.35 -11.55
C LEU A 104 -4.67 -4.35 -10.49
N LEU A 105 -3.63 -5.17 -10.66
CA LEU A 105 -2.52 -5.22 -9.70
C LEU A 105 -1.81 -3.87 -9.56
N LEU A 106 -1.56 -3.18 -10.66
CA LEU A 106 -0.96 -1.85 -10.63
C LEU A 106 -1.84 -0.85 -9.86
N LEU A 107 -3.16 -0.87 -10.11
CA LEU A 107 -4.10 -0.04 -9.36
C LEU A 107 -4.05 -0.33 -7.85
N LEU A 108 -4.00 -1.60 -7.47
CA LEU A 108 -3.92 -2.00 -6.07
C LEU A 108 -2.61 -1.53 -5.42
N TYR A 109 -1.47 -1.61 -6.13
CA TYR A 109 -0.20 -1.06 -5.64
C TYR A 109 -0.28 0.45 -5.43
N LEU A 110 -0.75 1.19 -6.43
CA LEU A 110 -0.88 2.63 -6.36
C LEU A 110 -1.85 3.05 -5.24
N PHE A 111 -2.97 2.34 -5.08
CA PHE A 111 -3.93 2.56 -4.02
C PHE A 111 -3.33 2.36 -2.63
N ALA A 112 -2.57 1.27 -2.44
CA ALA A 112 -1.91 0.99 -1.18
C ALA A 112 -0.86 2.05 -0.83
N TRP A 113 -0.04 2.47 -1.81
CA TRP A 113 0.99 3.49 -1.59
C TRP A 113 0.41 4.90 -1.42
N TRP A 114 -0.75 5.18 -2.01
CA TRP A 114 -1.48 6.41 -1.71
C TRP A 114 -1.99 6.43 -0.28
N ASN A 115 -2.32 5.27 0.29
CA ASN A 115 -2.84 5.11 1.66
C ASN A 115 -1.74 4.91 2.72
N ILE A 116 -0.51 5.37 2.47
CA ILE A 116 0.66 5.13 3.33
C ILE A 116 0.73 6.05 4.56
N GLY A 117 -0.18 7.02 4.69
CA GLY A 117 -0.13 8.06 5.72
C GLY A 117 -0.09 7.54 7.16
N GLY A 118 -0.82 6.45 7.45
CA GLY A 118 -0.79 5.80 8.75
C GLY A 118 0.61 5.30 9.13
N ALA A 119 1.29 4.60 8.22
CA ALA A 119 2.65 4.13 8.43
C ALA A 119 3.65 5.30 8.60
N MET A 120 3.51 6.36 7.79
CA MET A 120 4.32 7.56 7.91
C MET A 120 4.22 8.19 9.31
N VAL A 121 3.01 8.30 9.88
CA VAL A 121 2.81 8.88 11.23
C VAL A 121 3.48 8.03 12.31
N ILE A 122 3.38 6.71 12.23
CA ILE A 122 4.01 5.79 13.18
C ILE A 122 5.53 5.86 13.09
N PHE A 123 6.10 5.89 11.87
CA PHE A 123 7.54 6.13 11.69
C PHE A 123 7.98 7.48 12.20
N LEU A 124 7.19 8.52 12.00
CA LEU A 124 7.50 9.86 12.49
C LEU A 124 7.55 9.90 14.02
N ALA A 125 6.60 9.25 14.70
CA ALA A 125 6.62 9.11 16.15
C ALA A 125 7.85 8.34 16.63
N GLY A 126 8.22 7.25 15.94
CA GLY A 126 9.45 6.51 16.24
C GLY A 126 10.71 7.35 16.07
N LEU A 127 10.80 8.16 15.00
CA LEU A 127 11.92 9.08 14.76
C LEU A 127 12.05 10.15 15.84
N GLN A 128 10.94 10.65 16.36
CA GLN A 128 10.91 11.64 17.44
C GLN A 128 11.30 11.06 18.81
N GLY A 129 11.18 9.75 18.97
CA GLY A 129 11.63 9.03 20.17
C GLY A 129 13.14 8.79 20.24
N ILE A 130 13.90 9.06 19.16
CA ILE A 130 15.36 8.90 19.16
C ILE A 130 16.01 10.12 19.81
N PRO A 131 16.81 9.94 20.90
CA PRO A 131 17.53 11.04 21.54
C PRO A 131 18.41 11.81 20.56
N GLU A 132 18.32 13.15 20.57
CA GLU A 132 19.10 14.01 19.65
C GLU A 132 20.61 13.94 19.97
N GLU A 133 20.97 13.69 21.24
CA GLU A 133 22.35 13.55 21.68
C GLU A 133 23.13 12.49 20.89
N LEU A 134 22.46 11.40 20.49
CA LEU A 134 23.08 10.35 19.67
C LEU A 134 23.43 10.84 18.25
N ARG A 135 22.62 11.74 17.71
CA ARG A 135 22.85 12.33 16.41
C ARG A 135 23.93 13.39 16.46
N GLU A 136 23.96 14.18 17.54
CA GLU A 136 24.97 15.21 17.77
C GLU A 136 26.34 14.58 18.00
N ALA A 137 26.44 13.55 18.86
CA ALA A 137 27.67 12.81 19.09
C ALA A 137 28.24 12.24 17.78
N ALA A 138 27.39 11.60 16.95
CA ALA A 138 27.84 11.08 15.66
C ALA A 138 28.32 12.17 14.69
N LYS A 139 27.73 13.36 14.72
CA LYS A 139 28.21 14.50 13.93
C LYS A 139 29.58 15.00 14.40
N LEU A 140 29.82 15.03 15.72
CA LEU A 140 31.12 15.37 16.30
C LEU A 140 32.20 14.35 15.90
N ASP A 141 31.83 13.06 15.79
CA ASP A 141 32.68 11.99 15.27
C ASP A 141 32.88 12.04 13.75
N GLY A 142 32.36 13.05 13.05
CA GLY A 142 32.52 13.25 11.60
C GLY A 142 31.59 12.41 10.74
N ALA A 143 30.54 11.77 11.30
CA ALA A 143 29.60 10.99 10.53
C ALA A 143 28.74 11.89 9.61
N ASN A 144 28.62 11.51 8.33
CA ASN A 144 27.73 12.17 7.40
C ASN A 144 26.25 11.75 7.65
N ARG A 145 25.28 12.47 7.04
CA ARG A 145 23.84 12.24 7.22
C ARG A 145 23.42 10.80 6.89
N PHE A 146 23.99 10.19 5.85
CA PHE A 146 23.69 8.83 5.45
C PHE A 146 24.24 7.80 6.47
N GLN A 147 25.41 8.05 7.02
CA GLN A 147 26.01 7.20 8.06
C GLN A 147 25.17 7.26 9.35
N VAL A 148 24.75 8.45 9.79
CA VAL A 148 23.83 8.63 10.93
C VAL A 148 22.52 7.90 10.68
N PHE A 149 21.92 8.05 9.49
CA PHE A 149 20.69 7.34 9.15
C PHE A 149 20.85 5.83 9.22
N ARG A 150 21.88 5.27 8.55
CA ARG A 150 22.08 3.82 8.44
C ARG A 150 22.55 3.18 9.76
N ARG A 151 23.42 3.85 10.53
CA ARG A 151 24.07 3.27 11.71
C ARG A 151 23.39 3.59 13.03
N ILE A 152 22.59 4.64 13.09
CA ILE A 152 21.90 5.08 14.31
C ILE A 152 20.39 5.02 14.12
N THR A 153 19.87 5.76 13.12
CA THR A 153 18.41 5.91 12.97
C THR A 153 17.72 4.59 12.62
N VAL A 154 18.17 3.87 11.59
CA VAL A 154 17.54 2.60 11.16
C VAL A 154 17.62 1.51 12.24
N PRO A 155 18.76 1.26 12.90
CA PRO A 155 18.84 0.28 14.00
C PRO A 155 17.90 0.61 15.16
N LEU A 156 17.82 1.87 15.58
CA LEU A 156 16.92 2.27 16.66
C LEU A 156 15.44 2.22 16.26
N LEU A 157 15.13 2.37 14.96
CA LEU A 157 13.78 2.20 14.43
C LEU A 157 13.40 0.75 14.13
N THR A 158 14.32 -0.21 14.27
CA THR A 158 14.03 -1.63 13.94
C THR A 158 12.75 -2.15 14.59
N PRO A 159 12.44 -1.89 15.86
CA PRO A 159 11.18 -2.33 16.46
C PRO A 159 9.95 -1.75 15.76
N VAL A 160 10.00 -0.49 15.35
CA VAL A 160 8.91 0.19 14.64
C VAL A 160 8.78 -0.36 13.22
N ILE A 161 9.91 -0.59 12.54
CA ILE A 161 9.94 -1.20 11.20
C ILE A 161 9.34 -2.60 11.25
N PHE A 162 9.72 -3.40 12.25
CA PHE A 162 9.19 -4.75 12.43
C PHE A 162 7.69 -4.75 12.70
N PHE A 163 7.22 -3.86 13.58
CA PHE A 163 5.80 -3.69 13.85
C PHE A 163 5.01 -3.35 12.57
N GLN A 164 5.50 -2.40 11.81
CA GLN A 164 4.88 -1.99 10.54
C GLN A 164 4.95 -3.09 9.46
N LEU A 165 6.02 -3.89 9.45
CA LEU A 165 6.15 -5.06 8.58
C LEU A 165 5.03 -6.07 8.86
N ILE A 166 4.80 -6.41 10.13
CA ILE A 166 3.75 -7.35 10.53
C ILE A 166 2.37 -6.81 10.16
N LEU A 167 2.08 -5.53 10.47
CA LEU A 167 0.81 -4.92 10.09
C LEU A 167 0.62 -4.89 8.56
N GLY A 168 1.67 -4.57 7.82
CA GLY A 168 1.65 -4.58 6.36
C GLY A 168 1.37 -5.97 5.77
N LEU A 169 2.00 -7.02 6.32
CA LEU A 169 1.76 -8.40 5.91
C LEU A 169 0.31 -8.81 6.20
N ILE A 170 -0.21 -8.52 7.39
CA ILE A 170 -1.62 -8.79 7.72
C ILE A 170 -2.55 -8.04 6.77
N GLY A 171 -2.32 -6.75 6.53
CA GLY A 171 -3.12 -5.96 5.59
C GLY A 171 -3.05 -6.46 4.14
N SER A 172 -1.89 -6.96 3.71
CA SER A 172 -1.75 -7.52 2.36
C SER A 172 -2.57 -8.81 2.15
N LEU A 173 -2.77 -9.60 3.20
CA LEU A 173 -3.64 -10.77 3.16
C LEU A 173 -5.13 -10.41 3.13
N GLN A 174 -5.50 -9.19 3.51
CA GLN A 174 -6.89 -8.69 3.56
C GLN A 174 -7.25 -7.82 2.34
N ILE A 175 -6.47 -7.87 1.26
CA ILE A 175 -6.65 -7.00 0.08
C ILE A 175 -7.93 -7.27 -0.72
N LEU A 176 -8.62 -8.37 -0.47
CA LEU A 176 -9.76 -8.83 -1.26
C LEU A 176 -10.86 -7.75 -1.41
N ASP A 177 -11.22 -7.07 -0.32
CA ASP A 177 -12.28 -6.05 -0.34
C ASP A 177 -11.96 -4.90 -1.30
N ALA A 178 -10.73 -4.40 -1.26
CA ALA A 178 -10.29 -3.35 -2.17
C ALA A 178 -10.27 -3.84 -3.62
N ALA A 179 -9.81 -5.08 -3.86
CA ALA A 179 -9.77 -5.67 -5.20
C ALA A 179 -11.18 -5.79 -5.80
N ILE A 180 -12.15 -6.29 -5.04
CA ILE A 180 -13.54 -6.43 -5.46
C ILE A 180 -14.15 -5.05 -5.75
N LEU A 181 -13.97 -4.11 -4.84
CA LEU A 181 -14.56 -2.77 -4.97
C LEU A 181 -13.94 -2.01 -6.16
N ILE A 182 -12.63 -2.10 -6.39
CA ILE A 182 -11.96 -1.44 -7.51
C ILE A 182 -12.38 -2.06 -8.84
N TYR A 183 -12.47 -3.39 -8.94
CA TYR A 183 -12.90 -4.07 -10.15
C TYR A 183 -14.37 -3.75 -10.51
N GLY A 184 -15.22 -3.52 -9.51
CA GLY A 184 -16.55 -2.94 -9.70
C GLY A 184 -17.63 -3.86 -10.23
N ARG A 185 -17.44 -5.17 -10.26
CA ARG A 185 -18.43 -6.16 -10.66
C ARG A 185 -18.98 -6.97 -9.48
N ALA A 186 -19.42 -6.30 -8.43
CA ALA A 186 -20.42 -6.89 -7.55
C ALA A 186 -21.77 -6.77 -8.25
N GLY A 187 -22.15 -7.76 -9.03
CA GLY A 187 -23.53 -7.85 -9.52
C GLY A 187 -24.47 -8.00 -8.33
N LEU A 188 -25.74 -7.58 -8.48
CA LEU A 188 -26.81 -7.73 -7.49
C LEU A 188 -27.04 -9.20 -7.04
N SER A 189 -26.40 -10.17 -7.66
CA SER A 189 -26.44 -11.60 -7.36
C SER A 189 -25.30 -12.10 -6.44
N GLY A 190 -24.45 -11.23 -5.89
CA GLY A 190 -23.38 -11.63 -4.97
C GLY A 190 -22.25 -12.48 -5.60
N ALA A 191 -22.31 -12.80 -6.88
CA ALA A 191 -21.26 -13.53 -7.57
C ALA A 191 -20.10 -12.59 -7.93
N ILE A 192 -18.94 -12.82 -7.34
CA ILE A 192 -17.71 -12.10 -7.64
C ILE A 192 -17.15 -12.62 -8.96
N ASN A 193 -17.45 -11.96 -10.08
CA ASN A 193 -16.96 -12.33 -11.41
C ASN A 193 -15.59 -11.68 -11.70
N LEU A 194 -14.59 -11.92 -10.85
CA LEU A 194 -13.21 -11.61 -11.19
C LEU A 194 -12.73 -12.65 -12.23
N PRO A 195 -11.99 -12.25 -13.29
CA PRO A 195 -11.26 -13.19 -14.12
C PRO A 195 -10.34 -14.07 -13.26
N ARG A 196 -10.19 -15.34 -13.66
CA ARG A 196 -9.47 -16.36 -12.89
C ARG A 196 -8.03 -15.95 -12.55
N ASP A 197 -7.35 -15.28 -13.46
CA ASP A 197 -6.00 -14.75 -13.29
C ASP A 197 -5.89 -13.60 -12.26
N LYS A 198 -7.03 -13.03 -11.85
CA LYS A 198 -7.14 -11.89 -10.92
C LYS A 198 -7.70 -12.27 -9.54
N TYR A 199 -7.77 -13.57 -9.23
CA TYR A 199 -8.18 -14.00 -7.91
C TYR A 199 -7.15 -13.60 -6.85
N PHE A 200 -7.65 -12.99 -5.77
CA PHE A 200 -6.93 -12.79 -4.53
C PHE A 200 -7.44 -13.78 -3.49
N TYR A 201 -6.76 -13.82 -2.32
CA TYR A 201 -7.14 -14.74 -1.25
C TYR A 201 -8.65 -14.60 -0.95
N MET A 202 -9.42 -15.57 -1.40
CA MET A 202 -10.82 -15.72 -1.06
C MET A 202 -10.90 -16.73 0.08
N VAL A 203 -11.51 -16.31 1.21
CA VAL A 203 -11.97 -17.28 2.20
C VAL A 203 -13.14 -18.02 1.54
N TYR A 204 -12.88 -19.23 1.09
CA TYR A 204 -13.94 -20.13 0.66
C TYR A 204 -14.78 -20.48 1.89
N ASN A 205 -16.01 -20.00 1.93
CA ASN A 205 -17.05 -20.54 2.81
C ASN A 205 -17.58 -21.85 2.27
#